data_aab0f21a049dfe6cbd6824c2ac0339f2
#
_entry.id   aab0f21a049dfe6cbd6824c2ac0339f2
#
_cell.length_a   1.000
_cell.length_b   1.000
_cell.length_c   1.000
_cell.angle_alpha   90.00
_cell.angle_beta   90.00
_cell.angle_gamma   90.00
#
_symmetry.space_group_name_H-M   'P 1'
#
loop_
_entity.id
_entity.type
_entity.pdbx_description
1 polymer ?
#
loop_
_entity_poly.entity_id
_entity_poly.type
_entity_poly.pdbx_seq_one_letter_code
_entity_poly.pdbx_strand_id
1 'polypeptide(L)'
;MTGIRLLSGLMVAIVIAIAAASPSMSDDAALTPPFQPHVDMKTFMEHVLSPAAAIIWRVNGVVIDAKGAHDLSPKSDDDWEQIVSGAATLAEATNALMIPQRALDPSWNPYVKKLADAADKAYRAAEAHDLKSVSEVSDQLDEICAACHRHYGLE
;
A
#
# COMPACT_ATOMS: atom_id res chain seq x y z
N MET A 1 -89.41 -34.35 25.01
CA MET A 1 -88.22 -34.35 25.87
C MET A 1 -87.06 -34.47 24.93
N THR A 2 -86.40 -33.38 24.69
CA THR A 2 -85.56 -33.10 23.51
C THR A 2 -84.10 -33.14 23.88
N GLY A 3 -83.36 -34.03 23.28
CA GLY A 3 -81.94 -34.14 23.51
C GLY A 3 -81.11 -33.36 22.49
N ILE A 4 -80.36 -32.37 22.94
CA ILE A 4 -79.44 -31.56 22.14
C ILE A 4 -78.13 -32.30 22.03
N ARG A 5 -77.69 -32.63 20.80
CA ARG A 5 -76.40 -33.12 20.47
C ARG A 5 -75.47 -31.95 20.17
N LEU A 6 -74.45 -31.79 21.02
CA LEU A 6 -73.35 -30.89 20.74
C LEU A 6 -72.34 -31.56 19.76
N LEU A 7 -72.19 -30.95 18.62
CA LEU A 7 -71.12 -31.28 17.67
C LEU A 7 -69.86 -30.47 18.04
N SER A 8 -68.84 -31.22 18.54
CA SER A 8 -67.51 -30.64 18.73
C SER A 8 -66.79 -30.57 17.40
N GLY A 9 -66.65 -29.37 16.89
CA GLY A 9 -65.81 -29.09 15.72
C GLY A 9 -64.35 -29.04 16.09
N LEU A 10 -63.55 -29.95 15.56
CA LEU A 10 -62.12 -30.00 15.70
C LEU A 10 -61.47 -29.03 14.70
N MET A 11 -61.04 -27.86 15.17
CA MET A 11 -60.30 -26.92 14.36
C MET A 11 -58.82 -27.41 14.28
N VAL A 12 -58.44 -27.91 13.13
CA VAL A 12 -57.04 -28.23 12.81
C VAL A 12 -56.37 -26.94 12.35
N ALA A 13 -55.52 -26.34 13.21
CA ALA A 13 -54.68 -25.23 12.84
C ALA A 13 -53.47 -25.73 12.06
N ILE A 14 -53.44 -25.48 10.76
CA ILE A 14 -52.27 -25.73 9.91
C ILE A 14 -51.27 -24.59 10.14
N VAL A 15 -50.23 -24.84 10.85
CA VAL A 15 -49.06 -23.92 10.99
C VAL A 15 -48.17 -24.10 9.75
N ILE A 16 -48.30 -23.17 8.80
CA ILE A 16 -47.39 -23.09 7.67
C ILE A 16 -46.07 -22.44 8.17
N ALA A 17 -45.04 -23.27 8.40
CA ALA A 17 -43.69 -22.76 8.65
C ALA A 17 -43.11 -22.23 7.34
N ILE A 18 -43.12 -20.90 7.18
CA ILE A 18 -42.38 -20.23 6.12
C ILE A 18 -40.88 -20.24 6.52
N ALA A 19 -40.15 -21.19 5.95
CA ALA A 19 -38.70 -21.18 6.02
C ALA A 19 -38.20 -19.96 5.23
N ALA A 20 -37.82 -18.89 5.95
CA ALA A 20 -37.10 -17.78 5.36
C ALA A 20 -35.69 -18.29 4.96
N ALA A 21 -35.53 -18.58 3.68
CA ALA A 21 -34.22 -18.78 3.09
C ALA A 21 -33.50 -17.43 3.15
N SER A 22 -32.60 -17.27 4.12
CA SER A 22 -31.64 -16.16 4.11
C SER A 22 -30.78 -16.30 2.88
N PRO A 23 -30.65 -15.26 2.02
CA PRO A 23 -29.66 -15.31 0.97
C PRO A 23 -28.29 -15.39 1.66
N SER A 24 -27.59 -16.49 1.48
CA SER A 24 -26.17 -16.59 1.81
C SER A 24 -25.46 -15.59 0.93
N MET A 25 -24.99 -14.49 1.51
CA MET A 25 -24.05 -13.58 0.87
C MET A 25 -22.72 -14.33 0.78
N SER A 26 -22.61 -15.16 -0.23
CA SER A 26 -21.35 -15.65 -0.74
C SER A 26 -21.07 -14.80 -1.96
N ASP A 27 -20.05 -13.98 -1.86
CA ASP A 27 -19.03 -13.76 -2.87
C ASP A 27 -18.36 -12.39 -2.70
N ASP A 28 -17.58 -12.28 -1.61
CA ASP A 28 -16.50 -11.29 -1.62
C ASP A 28 -15.28 -11.75 -2.45
N ALA A 29 -15.38 -12.88 -3.13
CA ALA A 29 -14.32 -13.38 -4.01
C ALA A 29 -14.25 -12.66 -5.38
N ALA A 30 -15.23 -11.79 -5.69
CA ALA A 30 -15.36 -11.23 -7.05
C ALA A 30 -14.63 -9.91 -7.28
N LEU A 31 -13.96 -9.31 -6.30
CA LEU A 31 -13.35 -7.99 -6.44
C LEU A 31 -11.83 -7.95 -6.23
N THR A 32 -11.15 -9.08 -6.27
CA THR A 32 -9.69 -9.04 -6.37
C THR A 32 -9.33 -8.78 -7.84
N PRO A 33 -8.95 -7.55 -8.21
CA PRO A 33 -8.50 -7.31 -9.57
C PRO A 33 -7.34 -8.26 -9.84
N PRO A 34 -7.25 -8.85 -11.03
CA PRO A 34 -6.10 -9.67 -11.39
C PRO A 34 -4.88 -8.75 -11.49
N PHE A 35 -4.13 -8.61 -10.39
CA PHE A 35 -2.87 -7.90 -10.41
C PHE A 35 -1.91 -8.64 -11.33
N GLN A 36 -1.36 -7.94 -12.31
CA GLN A 36 -0.41 -8.50 -13.26
C GLN A 36 0.91 -7.71 -13.17
N PRO A 37 1.97 -8.29 -12.58
CA PRO A 37 3.29 -7.70 -12.68
C PRO A 37 3.76 -7.78 -14.15
N HIS A 38 3.98 -6.63 -14.78
CA HIS A 38 4.42 -6.55 -16.17
C HIS A 38 5.94 -6.64 -16.33
N VAL A 39 6.68 -6.42 -15.24
CA VAL A 39 8.15 -6.51 -15.22
C VAL A 39 8.59 -7.40 -14.06
N ASP A 40 9.75 -8.02 -14.19
CA ASP A 40 10.37 -8.77 -13.12
C ASP A 40 10.81 -7.88 -11.95
N MET A 41 11.17 -8.50 -10.81
CA MET A 41 11.53 -7.79 -9.59
C MET A 41 12.77 -6.91 -9.78
N LYS A 42 13.80 -7.42 -10.50
CA LYS A 42 15.04 -6.68 -10.74
C LYS A 42 14.76 -5.40 -11.53
N THR A 43 14.04 -5.53 -12.64
CA THR A 43 13.61 -4.40 -13.47
C THR A 43 12.77 -3.40 -12.65
N PHE A 44 11.88 -3.88 -11.79
CA PHE A 44 11.06 -3.03 -10.95
C PHE A 44 11.90 -2.24 -9.92
N MET A 45 12.88 -2.90 -9.29
CA MET A 45 13.82 -2.23 -8.37
C MET A 45 14.66 -1.19 -9.09
N GLU A 46 15.26 -1.53 -10.24
CA GLU A 46 16.20 -0.68 -10.96
C GLU A 46 15.53 0.52 -11.66
N HIS A 47 14.33 0.35 -12.16
CA HIS A 47 13.69 1.33 -13.04
C HIS A 47 12.46 2.02 -12.43
N VAL A 48 11.97 1.58 -11.29
CA VAL A 48 10.84 2.21 -10.60
C VAL A 48 11.22 2.69 -9.22
N LEU A 49 11.69 1.79 -8.34
CA LEU A 49 11.96 2.13 -6.95
C LEU A 49 13.23 2.97 -6.79
N SER A 50 14.36 2.51 -7.37
CA SER A 50 15.63 3.22 -7.23
C SER A 50 15.60 4.63 -7.81
N PRO A 51 15.05 4.90 -9.00
CA PRO A 51 14.93 6.27 -9.51
C PRO A 51 14.06 7.17 -8.62
N ALA A 52 12.97 6.65 -8.08
CA ALA A 52 12.08 7.39 -7.19
C ALA A 52 12.77 7.73 -5.86
N ALA A 53 13.46 6.75 -5.26
CA ALA A 53 14.26 6.96 -4.04
C ALA A 53 15.43 7.93 -4.27
N ALA A 54 16.10 7.86 -5.42
CA ALA A 54 17.23 8.74 -5.76
C ALA A 54 16.86 10.22 -5.73
N ILE A 55 15.61 10.57 -6.08
CA ILE A 55 15.12 11.95 -6.00
C ILE A 55 15.08 12.42 -4.55
N ILE A 56 14.67 11.56 -3.62
CA ILE A 56 14.63 11.88 -2.18
C ILE A 56 16.05 11.93 -1.60
N TRP A 57 16.92 10.98 -1.94
CA TRP A 57 18.31 10.95 -1.47
C TRP A 57 19.12 12.19 -1.88
N ARG A 58 18.84 12.75 -3.06
CA ARG A 58 19.50 13.98 -3.54
C ARG A 58 19.37 15.15 -2.58
N VAL A 59 18.31 15.20 -1.77
CA VAL A 59 18.06 16.33 -0.85
C VAL A 59 19.21 16.57 0.12
N ASN A 60 19.90 15.50 0.56
CA ASN A 60 21.09 15.56 1.41
C ASN A 60 22.41 15.52 0.62
N GLY A 61 22.31 15.53 -0.71
CA GLY A 61 23.47 15.43 -1.57
C GLY A 61 24.25 16.73 -1.71
N VAL A 62 25.53 16.60 -2.02
CA VAL A 62 26.42 17.70 -2.40
C VAL A 62 27.13 17.31 -3.69
N VAL A 63 27.12 18.21 -4.66
CA VAL A 63 27.93 18.10 -5.89
C VAL A 63 29.11 19.05 -5.79
N ILE A 64 30.30 18.56 -6.14
CA ILE A 64 31.51 19.37 -6.23
C ILE A 64 31.91 19.44 -7.70
N ASP A 65 31.96 20.62 -8.25
CA ASP A 65 32.35 20.89 -9.63
C ASP A 65 33.41 22.02 -9.71
N ALA A 66 33.71 22.50 -10.93
CA ALA A 66 34.64 23.59 -11.15
C ALA A 66 34.21 24.93 -10.53
N LYS A 67 32.92 25.07 -10.14
CA LYS A 67 32.37 26.26 -9.50
C LYS A 67 32.34 26.16 -7.97
N GLY A 68 32.69 25.00 -7.41
CA GLY A 68 32.72 24.75 -5.98
C GLY A 68 31.72 23.66 -5.53
N ALA A 69 31.43 23.64 -4.22
CA ALA A 69 30.49 22.73 -3.62
C ALA A 69 29.06 23.31 -3.66
N HIS A 70 28.13 22.55 -4.16
CA HIS A 70 26.69 22.91 -4.23
C HIS A 70 25.87 21.83 -3.54
N ASP A 71 25.06 22.20 -2.56
CA ASP A 71 24.06 21.31 -2.01
C ASP A 71 22.91 21.11 -3.00
N LEU A 72 22.32 19.93 -3.00
CA LEU A 72 21.23 19.52 -3.89
C LEU A 72 19.84 19.66 -3.25
N SER A 73 19.75 20.36 -2.10
CA SER A 73 18.46 20.66 -1.49
C SER A 73 17.61 21.53 -2.43
N PRO A 74 16.28 21.41 -2.37
CA PRO A 74 15.37 22.16 -3.25
C PRO A 74 15.51 23.68 -3.03
N LYS A 75 15.56 24.43 -4.12
CA LYS A 75 15.70 25.90 -4.14
C LYS A 75 14.54 26.62 -4.80
N SER A 76 13.68 25.88 -5.51
CA SER A 76 12.54 26.39 -6.26
C SER A 76 11.32 25.48 -6.08
N ASP A 77 10.15 26.00 -6.47
CA ASP A 77 8.93 25.19 -6.50
C ASP A 77 9.08 24.00 -7.45
N ASP A 78 9.76 24.16 -8.59
CA ASP A 78 10.05 23.05 -9.52
C ASP A 78 10.91 21.95 -8.88
N ASP A 79 11.87 22.31 -8.01
CA ASP A 79 12.64 21.32 -7.26
C ASP A 79 11.78 20.56 -6.26
N TRP A 80 10.86 21.25 -5.59
CA TRP A 80 9.91 20.62 -4.68
C TRP A 80 8.96 19.68 -5.42
N GLU A 81 8.44 20.07 -6.58
CA GLU A 81 7.60 19.22 -7.42
C GLU A 81 8.32 17.93 -7.86
N GLN A 82 9.63 18.00 -8.09
CA GLN A 82 10.41 16.78 -8.37
C GLN A 82 10.44 15.83 -7.14
N ILE A 83 10.60 16.39 -5.93
CA ILE A 83 10.61 15.60 -4.70
C ILE A 83 9.22 15.00 -4.44
N VAL A 84 8.15 15.78 -4.62
CA VAL A 84 6.75 15.32 -4.56
C VAL A 84 6.55 14.13 -5.52
N SER A 85 6.98 14.28 -6.78
CA SER A 85 6.85 13.23 -7.80
C SER A 85 7.63 11.96 -7.44
N GLY A 86 8.85 12.10 -6.94
CA GLY A 86 9.67 10.97 -6.50
C GLY A 86 9.05 10.25 -5.30
N ALA A 87 8.62 11.00 -4.30
CA ALA A 87 8.03 10.46 -3.08
C ALA A 87 6.66 9.80 -3.33
N ALA A 88 5.80 10.43 -4.14
CA ALA A 88 4.53 9.85 -4.57
C ALA A 88 4.75 8.55 -5.36
N THR A 89 5.70 8.56 -6.31
CA THR A 89 6.05 7.35 -7.07
C THR A 89 6.53 6.24 -6.16
N LEU A 90 7.40 6.54 -5.20
CA LEU A 90 7.91 5.56 -4.25
C LEU A 90 6.79 5.00 -3.36
N ALA A 91 5.91 5.85 -2.85
CA ALA A 91 4.77 5.45 -2.02
C ALA A 91 3.83 4.51 -2.78
N GLU A 92 3.43 4.88 -3.99
CA GLU A 92 2.54 4.05 -4.82
C GLU A 92 3.21 2.75 -5.30
N ALA A 93 4.50 2.78 -5.59
CA ALA A 93 5.25 1.59 -6.00
C ALA A 93 5.30 0.52 -4.90
N THR A 94 5.18 0.88 -3.62
CA THR A 94 5.10 -0.10 -2.52
C THR A 94 3.86 -0.99 -2.63
N ASN A 95 2.74 -0.48 -3.15
CA ASN A 95 1.55 -1.29 -3.42
C ASN A 95 1.85 -2.39 -4.44
N ALA A 96 2.66 -2.07 -5.46
CA ALA A 96 3.08 -3.07 -6.44
C ALA A 96 4.03 -4.13 -5.86
N LEU A 97 4.80 -3.81 -4.81
CA LEU A 97 5.59 -4.81 -4.06
C LEU A 97 4.71 -5.75 -3.25
N MET A 98 3.53 -5.31 -2.80
CA MET A 98 2.61 -6.12 -2.00
C MET A 98 1.74 -7.05 -2.85
N ILE A 99 1.86 -7.02 -4.19
CA ILE A 99 1.17 -7.97 -5.07
C ILE A 99 1.59 -9.40 -4.67
N PRO A 100 0.65 -10.34 -4.46
CA PRO A 100 0.97 -11.69 -3.97
C PRO A 100 2.04 -12.42 -4.80
N GLN A 101 2.10 -12.17 -6.11
CA GLN A 101 3.09 -12.77 -7.01
C GLN A 101 4.52 -12.22 -6.80
N ARG A 102 4.69 -11.13 -6.04
CA ARG A 102 5.99 -10.53 -5.70
C ARG A 102 6.46 -10.83 -4.29
N ALA A 103 5.54 -11.14 -3.39
CA ALA A 103 5.88 -11.49 -2.02
C ALA A 103 6.66 -12.81 -1.98
N LEU A 104 7.83 -12.80 -1.33
CA LEU A 104 8.70 -13.98 -1.23
C LEU A 104 8.32 -14.87 -0.06
N ASP A 105 7.93 -14.28 1.06
CA ASP A 105 7.56 -15.00 2.29
C ASP A 105 6.72 -14.08 3.23
N PRO A 106 6.26 -14.56 4.40
CA PRO A 106 5.50 -13.74 5.35
C PRO A 106 6.25 -12.51 5.90
N SER A 107 7.58 -12.47 5.82
CA SER A 107 8.40 -11.33 6.29
C SER A 107 8.42 -10.19 5.28
N TRP A 108 7.99 -10.42 4.05
CA TRP A 108 7.99 -9.44 2.97
C TRP A 108 7.18 -8.18 3.29
N ASN A 109 5.91 -8.36 3.67
CA ASN A 109 5.01 -7.23 3.92
C ASN A 109 5.49 -6.29 5.04
N PRO A 110 6.05 -6.75 6.17
CA PRO A 110 6.68 -5.89 7.17
C PRO A 110 7.79 -4.97 6.62
N TYR A 111 8.64 -5.46 5.72
CA TYR A 111 9.67 -4.63 5.08
C TYR A 111 9.05 -3.61 4.14
N VAL A 112 8.14 -4.05 3.26
CA VAL A 112 7.46 -3.16 2.32
C VAL A 112 6.66 -2.09 3.04
N LYS A 113 6.02 -2.43 4.16
CA LYS A 113 5.29 -1.45 4.97
C LYS A 113 6.20 -0.35 5.52
N LYS A 114 7.40 -0.68 6.00
CA LYS A 114 8.36 0.33 6.46
C LYS A 114 8.74 1.30 5.34
N LEU A 115 8.94 0.79 4.14
CA LEU A 115 9.21 1.63 2.97
C LEU A 115 8.00 2.50 2.63
N ALA A 116 6.80 1.94 2.65
CA ALA A 116 5.57 2.69 2.40
C ALA A 116 5.37 3.84 3.39
N ASP A 117 5.57 3.58 4.69
CA ASP A 117 5.44 4.59 5.75
C ASP A 117 6.48 5.71 5.58
N ALA A 118 7.71 5.38 5.19
CA ALA A 118 8.76 6.37 4.91
C ALA A 118 8.44 7.19 3.66
N ALA A 119 7.99 6.55 2.60
CA ALA A 119 7.63 7.24 1.34
C ALA A 119 6.43 8.17 1.52
N ASP A 120 5.39 7.77 2.28
CA ASP A 120 4.26 8.63 2.63
C ASP A 120 4.71 9.85 3.45
N LYS A 121 5.61 9.65 4.43
CA LYS A 121 6.20 10.74 5.20
C LYS A 121 6.96 11.71 4.30
N ALA A 122 7.77 11.20 3.36
CA ALA A 122 8.50 12.04 2.40
C ALA A 122 7.55 12.83 1.51
N TYR A 123 6.49 12.18 0.99
CA TYR A 123 5.48 12.81 0.16
C TYR A 123 4.81 14.00 0.88
N ARG A 124 4.30 13.78 2.09
CA ARG A 124 3.66 14.86 2.87
C ARG A 124 4.61 15.99 3.23
N ALA A 125 5.85 15.66 3.55
CA ALA A 125 6.87 16.65 3.85
C ALA A 125 7.24 17.47 2.61
N ALA A 126 7.33 16.84 1.44
CA ALA A 126 7.59 17.53 0.17
C ALA A 126 6.45 18.48 -0.21
N GLU A 127 5.20 18.05 -0.11
CA GLU A 127 4.02 18.91 -0.31
C GLU A 127 3.99 20.13 0.61
N ALA A 128 4.50 19.95 1.84
CA ALA A 128 4.59 21.04 2.82
C ALA A 128 5.87 21.88 2.69
N HIS A 129 6.76 21.58 1.74
CA HIS A 129 8.11 22.17 1.61
C HIS A 129 8.93 22.08 2.91
N ASP A 130 8.71 21.00 3.70
CA ASP A 130 9.43 20.74 4.94
C ASP A 130 10.75 19.99 4.66
N LEU A 131 11.78 20.77 4.35
CA LEU A 131 13.12 20.26 4.06
C LEU A 131 13.65 19.35 5.18
N LYS A 132 13.41 19.70 6.45
CA LYS A 132 13.91 18.93 7.57
C LYS A 132 13.34 17.52 7.57
N SER A 133 12.04 17.40 7.42
CA SER A 133 11.37 16.09 7.40
C SER A 133 11.75 15.26 6.17
N VAL A 134 11.91 15.86 4.99
CA VAL A 134 12.39 15.16 3.80
C VAL A 134 13.82 14.67 3.99
N SER A 135 14.71 15.52 4.56
CA SER A 135 16.10 15.18 4.88
C SER A 135 16.19 13.99 5.85
N GLU A 136 15.38 13.99 6.92
CA GLU A 136 15.30 12.87 7.85
C GLU A 136 14.87 11.55 7.19
N VAL A 137 13.93 11.61 6.26
CA VAL A 137 13.52 10.41 5.50
C VAL A 137 14.62 9.98 4.54
N SER A 138 15.29 10.91 3.87
CA SER A 138 16.45 10.62 3.01
C SER A 138 17.51 9.79 3.74
N ASP A 139 17.87 10.18 4.97
CA ASP A 139 18.82 9.44 5.80
C ASP A 139 18.33 8.03 6.21
N GLN A 140 17.00 7.87 6.39
CA GLN A 140 16.42 6.60 6.80
C GLN A 140 16.25 5.60 5.66
N LEU A 141 16.08 6.07 4.43
CA LEU A 141 15.79 5.22 3.26
C LEU A 141 16.89 4.18 3.01
N ASP A 142 18.16 4.55 3.17
CA ASP A 142 19.28 3.62 2.99
C ASP A 142 19.15 2.40 3.89
N GLU A 143 18.89 2.61 5.18
CA GLU A 143 18.76 1.50 6.13
C GLU A 143 17.50 0.68 5.88
N ILE A 144 16.38 1.31 5.47
CA ILE A 144 15.14 0.60 5.12
C ILE A 144 15.37 -0.33 3.93
N CYS A 145 16.01 0.16 2.88
CA CYS A 145 16.34 -0.63 1.68
C CYS A 145 17.35 -1.72 2.01
N ALA A 146 18.44 -1.38 2.69
CA ALA A 146 19.49 -2.31 3.06
C ALA A 146 19.00 -3.42 3.99
N ALA A 147 18.11 -3.12 4.96
CA ALA A 147 17.57 -4.12 5.87
C ALA A 147 16.77 -5.21 5.13
N CYS A 148 15.97 -4.81 4.13
CA CYS A 148 15.23 -5.76 3.28
C CYS A 148 16.23 -6.57 2.41
N HIS A 149 17.16 -5.91 1.73
CA HIS A 149 18.12 -6.56 0.85
C HIS A 149 19.01 -7.55 1.62
N ARG A 150 19.52 -7.18 2.80
CA ARG A 150 20.27 -8.11 3.66
C ARG A 150 19.46 -9.34 4.06
N HIS A 151 18.18 -9.15 4.42
CA HIS A 151 17.31 -10.26 4.79
C HIS A 151 17.18 -11.29 3.67
N TYR A 152 17.12 -10.83 2.41
CA TYR A 152 16.97 -11.69 1.24
C TYR A 152 18.30 -12.04 0.54
N GLY A 153 19.45 -11.66 1.10
CA GLY A 153 20.77 -12.00 0.55
C GLY A 153 21.05 -11.35 -0.81
N LEU A 154 20.60 -10.11 -1.00
CA LEU A 154 20.68 -9.35 -2.26
C LEU A 154 21.79 -8.26 -2.22
N GLU A 155 22.79 -8.39 -1.36
CA GLU A 155 23.95 -7.48 -1.30
C GLU A 155 25.03 -7.85 -2.30
#